data_f12f280df4728572a70caad11a4aa9f4
#
_entry.id   f12f280df4728572a70caad11a4aa9f4
#
_cell.length_a   1.000
_cell.length_b   1.000
_cell.length_c   1.000
_cell.angle_alpha   90.00
_cell.angle_beta   90.00
_cell.angle_gamma   90.00
#
_symmetry.space_group_name_H-M   'P 1'
#
loop_
_entity.id
_entity.type
_entity.pdbx_description
1 polymer ?
#
loop_
_entity_poly.entity_id
_entity_poly.type
_entity_poly.pdbx_seq_one_letter_code
_entity_poly.pdbx_strand_id
1 'polypeptide(L)'
;GYKVYWADGAQLPPQHAAAIADELTRIDIFTGVRSMDYEQALAEGRIELLGEDCDRRFMANVMGMVNDYETVKKVADDFGLVYTPFHGCGYKLVPEALTALGIKHLIPVPEQMVIDGNFPTVVSPNPENPEGFYLAIDLAKKNDVDFILGTDPDSDRVGIMVRNHEGEFQPVTGNQTGVLLLDYLIGAMKRSGKMPANPVALKTIVTTEMARKVAESNGVKCFDTFTGFKFMAEKKNALEESGEGKVIFSYEESYGYMLGDYVRDKDAVTASMLLTEMAAWYDAQGMTLFDALNALYEKYGWYAEKTHNLVMPGLDGLRDMAKLMKDLRENPPTEISGVKVIVRKDYTDGSVIDCVTGAKSRMELSGSNVLRYELEDGTVILVRPSGTEPKIKVYILTQGADAAAASLRRLRYFMMVRTMPRKPHSPRRTVLSSPEWEPPHSIPM
;
A
#
# COMPACT_ATOMS: atom_id res chain seq x y z
N GLY A 1 7.37 -13.21 10.65
CA GLY A 1 8.65 -12.99 9.96
C GLY A 1 9.60 -12.17 10.80
N TYR A 2 10.87 -12.16 10.42
CA TYR A 2 11.91 -11.35 11.08
C TYR A 2 12.38 -10.26 10.11
N LYS A 3 12.24 -8.99 10.50
CA LYS A 3 12.69 -7.84 9.71
C LYS A 3 14.00 -7.32 10.31
N VAL A 4 15.02 -7.11 9.48
CA VAL A 4 16.32 -6.58 9.89
C VAL A 4 16.49 -5.19 9.29
N TYR A 5 16.92 -4.23 10.11
CA TYR A 5 17.13 -2.84 9.72
C TYR A 5 18.63 -2.51 9.77
N TRP A 6 19.05 -1.59 8.92
CA TRP A 6 20.42 -1.13 8.84
C TRP A 6 20.65 0.12 9.69
N ALA A 7 21.89 0.63 9.69
CA ALA A 7 22.29 1.78 10.50
C ALA A 7 21.54 3.09 10.16
N ASP A 8 20.99 3.20 8.95
CA ASP A 8 20.18 4.34 8.50
C ASP A 8 18.72 4.26 8.92
N GLY A 9 18.31 3.18 9.61
CA GLY A 9 16.93 2.92 10.01
C GLY A 9 16.02 2.36 8.91
N ALA A 10 16.54 2.09 7.70
CA ALA A 10 15.82 1.39 6.64
C ALA A 10 15.97 -0.13 6.74
N GLN A 11 15.07 -0.89 6.11
CA GLN A 11 15.25 -2.34 5.97
C GLN A 11 16.56 -2.65 5.26
N LEU A 12 17.20 -3.73 5.71
CA LEU A 12 18.51 -4.18 5.23
C LEU A 12 18.54 -4.26 3.69
N PRO A 13 19.47 -3.53 3.04
CA PRO A 13 19.59 -3.54 1.59
C PRO A 13 20.10 -4.88 1.05
N PRO A 14 19.83 -5.22 -0.23
CA PRO A 14 20.09 -6.54 -0.80
C PRO A 14 21.53 -7.04 -0.65
N GLN A 15 22.53 -6.15 -0.78
CA GLN A 15 23.94 -6.51 -0.68
C GLN A 15 24.32 -7.03 0.71
N HIS A 16 23.78 -6.45 1.77
CA HIS A 16 24.02 -6.90 3.15
C HIS A 16 23.16 -8.11 3.49
N ALA A 17 21.90 -8.16 2.98
CA ALA A 17 21.01 -9.29 3.15
C ALA A 17 21.59 -10.58 2.55
N ALA A 18 22.26 -10.51 1.40
CA ALA A 18 22.91 -11.64 0.74
C ALA A 18 24.03 -12.25 1.62
N ALA A 19 24.86 -11.41 2.24
CA ALA A 19 25.92 -11.88 3.13
C ALA A 19 25.37 -12.61 4.37
N ILE A 20 24.29 -12.09 4.98
CA ILE A 20 23.62 -12.73 6.10
C ILE A 20 22.97 -14.06 5.66
N ALA A 21 22.31 -14.07 4.49
CA ALA A 21 21.69 -15.29 3.96
C ALA A 21 22.74 -16.39 3.71
N ASP A 22 23.94 -16.03 3.25
CA ASP A 22 25.05 -16.99 3.08
C ASP A 22 25.52 -17.60 4.41
N GLU A 23 25.66 -16.78 5.46
CA GLU A 23 25.99 -17.28 6.79
C GLU A 23 24.89 -18.21 7.34
N LEU A 24 23.60 -17.89 7.13
CA LEU A 24 22.50 -18.74 7.58
C LEU A 24 22.52 -20.12 6.97
N THR A 25 23.08 -20.32 5.76
CA THR A 25 23.21 -21.64 5.14
C THR A 25 24.19 -22.56 5.87
N ARG A 26 25.07 -22.01 6.72
CA ARG A 26 26.07 -22.75 7.49
C ARG A 26 25.57 -23.18 8.86
N ILE A 27 24.37 -22.72 9.25
CA ILE A 27 23.77 -23.01 10.55
C ILE A 27 22.78 -24.16 10.41
N ASP A 28 22.97 -25.22 11.19
CA ASP A 28 21.96 -26.27 11.34
C ASP A 28 20.75 -25.71 12.10
N ILE A 29 19.59 -25.72 11.50
CA ILE A 29 18.36 -25.14 12.05
C ILE A 29 17.83 -25.85 13.30
N PHE A 30 18.25 -27.10 13.53
CA PHE A 30 17.81 -27.90 14.66
C PHE A 30 18.81 -27.88 15.83
N THR A 31 20.11 -27.83 15.55
CA THR A 31 21.16 -27.93 16.56
C THR A 31 22.03 -26.69 16.70
N GLY A 32 22.03 -25.80 15.70
CA GLY A 32 22.85 -24.56 15.68
C GLY A 32 22.19 -23.35 16.34
N VAL A 33 20.90 -23.43 16.70
CA VAL A 33 20.17 -22.31 17.33
C VAL A 33 20.56 -22.22 18.80
N ARG A 34 21.09 -21.06 19.20
CA ARG A 34 21.40 -20.77 20.61
C ARG A 34 20.19 -20.11 21.27
N SER A 35 19.87 -20.55 22.46
CA SER A 35 18.80 -19.98 23.29
C SER A 35 19.31 -19.68 24.70
N MET A 36 18.61 -18.80 25.39
CA MET A 36 18.87 -18.40 26.75
C MET A 36 17.52 -18.21 27.46
N ASP A 37 17.50 -18.42 28.76
CA ASP A 37 16.35 -18.08 29.57
C ASP A 37 16.04 -16.58 29.52
N TYR A 38 14.76 -16.23 29.49
CA TYR A 38 14.32 -14.86 29.32
C TYR A 38 14.70 -13.95 30.48
N GLU A 39 14.48 -14.42 31.72
CA GLU A 39 14.80 -13.67 32.95
C GLU A 39 16.32 -13.48 33.10
N GLN A 40 17.09 -14.50 32.74
CA GLN A 40 18.53 -14.41 32.71
C GLN A 40 19.00 -13.39 31.69
N ALA A 41 18.40 -13.37 30.46
CA ALA A 41 18.75 -12.42 29.39
C ALA A 41 18.45 -10.97 29.80
N LEU A 42 17.34 -10.73 30.52
CA LEU A 42 17.02 -9.42 31.10
C LEU A 42 18.04 -9.03 32.17
N ALA A 43 18.35 -9.93 33.10
CA ALA A 43 19.30 -9.66 34.19
C ALA A 43 20.72 -9.37 33.69
N GLU A 44 21.12 -10.02 32.56
CA GLU A 44 22.41 -9.79 31.92
C GLU A 44 22.41 -8.57 30.99
N GLY A 45 21.30 -7.86 30.86
CA GLY A 45 21.17 -6.69 29.93
C GLY A 45 21.25 -7.05 28.45
N ARG A 46 21.00 -8.31 28.08
CA ARG A 46 20.92 -8.75 26.68
C ARG A 46 19.59 -8.42 26.02
N ILE A 47 18.56 -8.24 26.84
CA ILE A 47 17.24 -7.76 26.46
C ILE A 47 16.99 -6.47 27.21
N GLU A 48 16.61 -5.42 26.50
CA GLU A 48 16.16 -4.15 27.05
C GLU A 48 14.69 -3.96 26.65
N LEU A 49 13.82 -3.68 27.63
CA LEU A 49 12.42 -3.34 27.40
C LEU A 49 12.31 -1.84 27.20
N LEU A 50 11.94 -1.44 25.98
CA LEU A 50 11.68 -0.04 25.66
C LEU A 50 10.35 0.37 26.29
N GLY A 51 10.38 1.41 27.13
CA GLY A 51 9.21 1.91 27.87
C GLY A 51 8.60 3.17 27.26
N GLU A 52 7.78 3.82 28.10
CA GLU A 52 7.03 5.04 27.74
C GLU A 52 7.88 6.20 27.21
N ASP A 53 9.18 6.24 27.53
CA ASP A 53 10.07 7.26 27.00
C ASP A 53 10.27 7.11 25.48
N CYS A 54 10.36 5.87 25.02
CA CYS A 54 10.40 5.59 23.59
C CYS A 54 9.09 5.99 22.89
N ASP A 55 7.95 5.64 23.48
CA ASP A 55 6.63 6.02 22.97
C ASP A 55 6.48 7.54 22.89
N ARG A 56 6.86 8.28 23.94
CA ARG A 56 6.80 9.75 23.93
C ARG A 56 7.65 10.38 22.85
N ARG A 57 8.88 9.87 22.62
CA ARG A 57 9.76 10.37 21.54
C ARG A 57 9.19 10.06 20.16
N PHE A 58 8.64 8.88 19.96
CA PHE A 58 7.96 8.50 18.73
C PHE A 58 6.75 9.39 18.48
N MET A 59 5.84 9.51 19.47
CA MET A 59 4.64 10.33 19.38
C MET A 59 4.94 11.83 19.13
N ALA A 60 6.04 12.35 19.69
CA ALA A 60 6.46 13.72 19.39
C ALA A 60 6.80 13.91 17.90
N ASN A 61 7.41 12.92 17.25
CA ASN A 61 7.65 12.95 15.80
C ASN A 61 6.35 12.81 15.01
N VAL A 62 5.46 11.88 15.39
CA VAL A 62 4.13 11.72 14.77
C VAL A 62 3.37 13.03 14.78
N MET A 63 3.25 13.66 15.95
CA MET A 63 2.54 14.94 16.12
C MET A 63 3.21 16.11 15.40
N GLY A 64 4.52 16.05 15.21
CA GLY A 64 5.28 17.01 14.38
C GLY A 64 4.88 17.00 12.90
N MET A 65 4.24 15.93 12.42
CA MET A 65 3.75 15.81 11.05
C MET A 65 2.40 16.50 10.80
N VAL A 66 1.69 16.90 11.84
CA VAL A 66 0.40 17.60 11.70
C VAL A 66 0.57 18.91 10.93
N ASN A 67 -0.29 19.13 9.94
CA ASN A 67 -0.25 20.31 9.09
C ASN A 67 -1.30 21.36 9.47
N ASP A 68 -2.46 20.96 9.96
CA ASP A 68 -3.61 21.86 10.18
C ASP A 68 -4.43 21.51 11.45
N TYR A 69 -3.84 21.73 12.63
CA TYR A 69 -4.53 21.59 13.91
C TYR A 69 -5.79 22.45 14.03
N GLU A 70 -5.76 23.66 13.47
CA GLU A 70 -6.86 24.61 13.64
C GLU A 70 -8.12 24.13 12.91
N THR A 71 -7.98 23.47 11.78
CA THR A 71 -9.13 22.90 11.09
C THR A 71 -9.68 21.69 11.84
N VAL A 72 -8.81 20.81 12.34
CA VAL A 72 -9.26 19.65 13.15
C VAL A 72 -10.04 20.10 14.39
N LYS A 73 -9.55 21.12 15.12
CA LYS A 73 -10.24 21.66 16.30
C LYS A 73 -11.64 22.19 15.99
N LYS A 74 -11.86 22.75 14.79
CA LYS A 74 -13.19 23.31 14.41
C LYS A 74 -14.25 22.23 14.28
N VAL A 75 -13.89 21.03 13.86
CA VAL A 75 -14.83 19.93 13.64
C VAL A 75 -14.79 18.87 14.74
N ALA A 76 -13.89 18.99 15.72
CA ALA A 76 -13.61 17.98 16.74
C ALA A 76 -14.83 17.60 17.61
N ASP A 77 -15.83 18.46 17.70
CA ASP A 77 -17.06 18.21 18.48
C ASP A 77 -18.07 17.34 17.73
N ASP A 78 -18.04 17.35 16.40
CA ASP A 78 -19.02 16.64 15.56
C ASP A 78 -18.37 15.52 14.74
N PHE A 79 -17.09 15.67 14.36
CA PHE A 79 -16.37 14.68 13.57
C PHE A 79 -16.02 13.44 14.39
N GLY A 80 -16.46 12.27 13.93
CA GLY A 80 -16.19 10.98 14.57
C GLY A 80 -15.61 9.96 13.60
N LEU A 81 -14.92 8.97 14.17
CA LEU A 81 -14.41 7.83 13.42
C LEU A 81 -14.40 6.54 14.25
N VAL A 82 -14.50 5.42 13.56
CA VAL A 82 -14.29 4.09 14.14
C VAL A 82 -12.88 3.62 13.84
N TYR A 83 -12.22 2.99 14.81
CA TYR A 83 -10.88 2.43 14.67
C TYR A 83 -10.82 0.95 15.05
N THR A 84 -10.11 0.16 14.25
CA THR A 84 -9.76 -1.23 14.56
C THR A 84 -8.30 -1.53 14.27
N PRO A 85 -7.56 -2.14 15.21
CA PRO A 85 -6.20 -2.68 14.99
C PRO A 85 -6.19 -4.13 14.52
N PHE A 86 -7.33 -4.76 14.23
CA PHE A 86 -7.44 -6.20 13.91
C PHE A 86 -6.65 -7.09 14.87
N HIS A 87 -6.78 -6.89 16.18
CA HIS A 87 -6.01 -7.57 17.24
C HIS A 87 -4.50 -7.30 17.26
N GLY A 88 -4.05 -6.29 16.53
CA GLY A 88 -2.63 -5.95 16.36
C GLY A 88 -2.11 -4.90 17.35
N CYS A 89 -0.82 -4.56 17.21
CA CYS A 89 -0.10 -3.66 18.11
C CYS A 89 -0.49 -2.18 17.99
N GLY A 90 -1.22 -1.79 16.94
CA GLY A 90 -1.74 -0.42 16.77
C GLY A 90 -2.74 0.03 17.84
N TYR A 91 -3.26 -0.90 18.66
CA TYR A 91 -4.29 -0.63 19.68
C TYR A 91 -3.90 0.48 20.67
N LYS A 92 -2.61 0.69 20.92
CA LYS A 92 -2.10 1.69 21.87
C LYS A 92 -1.83 3.04 21.21
N LEU A 93 -0.90 3.08 20.26
CA LEU A 93 -0.35 4.34 19.74
C LEU A 93 -1.27 5.03 18.73
N VAL A 94 -2.09 4.30 17.98
CA VAL A 94 -3.02 4.94 17.04
C VAL A 94 -4.11 5.74 17.79
N PRO A 95 -4.83 5.18 18.79
CA PRO A 95 -5.77 5.98 19.58
C PRO A 95 -5.11 7.16 20.33
N GLU A 96 -3.87 6.98 20.80
CA GLU A 96 -3.10 8.05 21.45
C GLU A 96 -2.83 9.21 20.46
N ALA A 97 -2.38 8.90 19.24
CA ALA A 97 -2.14 9.87 18.19
C ALA A 97 -3.42 10.63 17.78
N LEU A 98 -4.53 9.91 17.62
CA LEU A 98 -5.82 10.51 17.25
C LEU A 98 -6.38 11.40 18.36
N THR A 99 -6.23 10.99 19.62
CA THR A 99 -6.61 11.79 20.79
C THR A 99 -5.73 13.05 20.89
N ALA A 100 -4.43 12.92 20.69
CA ALA A 100 -3.49 14.04 20.70
C ALA A 100 -3.74 15.01 19.53
N LEU A 101 -4.23 14.52 18.38
CA LEU A 101 -4.68 15.33 17.25
C LEU A 101 -5.92 16.19 17.62
N GLY A 102 -6.67 15.79 18.65
CA GLY A 102 -7.83 16.50 19.14
C GLY A 102 -9.18 15.84 18.83
N ILE A 103 -9.17 14.62 18.30
CA ILE A 103 -10.41 13.89 18.00
C ILE A 103 -11.11 13.49 19.31
N LYS A 104 -12.38 13.89 19.45
CA LYS A 104 -13.20 13.61 20.64
C LYS A 104 -14.10 12.37 20.48
N HIS A 105 -14.53 12.08 19.27
CA HIS A 105 -15.43 10.98 18.97
C HIS A 105 -14.69 9.83 18.26
N LEU A 106 -13.66 9.31 18.96
CA LEU A 106 -12.96 8.07 18.55
C LEU A 106 -13.68 6.88 19.14
N ILE A 107 -14.14 5.96 18.29
CA ILE A 107 -14.89 4.76 18.63
C ILE A 107 -14.04 3.52 18.30
N PRO A 108 -13.29 2.96 19.28
CA PRO A 108 -12.55 1.72 19.03
C PRO A 108 -13.50 0.52 18.96
N VAL A 109 -13.17 -0.49 18.15
CA VAL A 109 -13.88 -1.78 18.09
C VAL A 109 -13.43 -2.63 19.30
N PRO A 110 -14.24 -2.79 20.35
CA PRO A 110 -13.76 -3.37 21.63
C PRO A 110 -13.19 -4.78 21.46
N GLU A 111 -13.84 -5.61 20.65
CA GLU A 111 -13.45 -7.01 20.42
C GLU A 111 -12.08 -7.12 19.73
N GLN A 112 -11.75 -6.15 18.89
CA GLN A 112 -10.52 -6.13 18.09
C GLN A 112 -9.38 -5.33 18.74
N MET A 113 -9.66 -4.58 19.82
CA MET A 113 -8.63 -3.87 20.60
C MET A 113 -7.80 -4.79 21.50
N VAL A 114 -8.18 -6.05 21.60
CA VAL A 114 -7.44 -7.07 22.38
C VAL A 114 -6.39 -7.72 21.48
N ILE A 115 -5.12 -7.67 21.89
CA ILE A 115 -4.03 -8.37 21.18
C ILE A 115 -4.27 -9.88 21.24
N ASP A 116 -4.45 -10.51 20.08
CA ASP A 116 -4.62 -11.96 19.97
C ASP A 116 -4.06 -12.46 18.64
N GLY A 117 -2.98 -13.24 18.69
CA GLY A 117 -2.32 -13.82 17.52
C GLY A 117 -3.14 -14.91 16.80
N ASN A 118 -4.30 -15.31 17.35
CA ASN A 118 -5.26 -16.20 16.66
C ASN A 118 -6.29 -15.44 15.83
N PHE A 119 -6.37 -14.10 15.95
CA PHE A 119 -7.27 -13.24 15.21
C PHE A 119 -8.73 -13.70 15.19
N PRO A 120 -9.38 -13.91 16.36
CA PRO A 120 -10.65 -14.64 16.47
C PRO A 120 -11.82 -13.99 15.74
N THR A 121 -11.75 -12.72 15.39
CA THR A 121 -12.84 -12.00 14.69
C THR A 121 -12.53 -11.69 13.24
N VAL A 122 -11.36 -12.06 12.72
CA VAL A 122 -10.98 -11.79 11.33
C VAL A 122 -10.31 -13.01 10.69
N VAL A 123 -10.73 -13.38 9.49
CA VAL A 123 -10.13 -14.48 8.73
C VAL A 123 -8.74 -14.09 8.22
N SER A 124 -8.57 -12.83 7.85
CA SER A 124 -7.30 -12.27 7.38
C SER A 124 -7.15 -10.85 7.92
N PRO A 125 -6.26 -10.61 8.90
CA PRO A 125 -6.07 -9.30 9.52
C PRO A 125 -5.25 -8.37 8.62
N ASN A 126 -5.75 -8.12 7.42
CA ASN A 126 -5.14 -7.24 6.42
C ASN A 126 -6.18 -6.22 5.95
N PRO A 127 -5.92 -4.91 6.04
CA PRO A 127 -6.87 -3.87 5.63
C PRO A 127 -7.20 -3.87 4.11
N GLU A 128 -6.49 -4.66 3.31
CA GLU A 128 -6.91 -4.94 1.92
C GLU A 128 -8.19 -5.79 1.83
N ASN A 129 -8.54 -6.50 2.92
CA ASN A 129 -9.68 -7.42 2.97
C ASN A 129 -10.87 -6.76 3.69
N PRO A 130 -11.91 -6.33 2.96
CA PRO A 130 -13.05 -5.61 3.54
C PRO A 130 -13.81 -6.40 4.59
N GLU A 131 -13.79 -7.74 4.54
CA GLU A 131 -14.48 -8.60 5.49
C GLU A 131 -14.03 -8.41 6.94
N GLY A 132 -12.79 -7.97 7.18
CA GLY A 132 -12.29 -7.69 8.53
C GLY A 132 -12.97 -6.52 9.22
N PHE A 133 -13.59 -5.63 8.44
CA PHE A 133 -14.22 -4.40 8.93
C PHE A 133 -15.66 -4.56 9.41
N TYR A 134 -16.27 -5.76 9.36
CA TYR A 134 -17.71 -5.91 9.63
C TYR A 134 -18.13 -5.37 11.00
N LEU A 135 -17.36 -5.58 12.09
CA LEU A 135 -17.67 -5.02 13.41
C LEU A 135 -17.53 -3.48 13.42
N ALA A 136 -16.51 -2.97 12.74
CA ALA A 136 -16.32 -1.53 12.62
C ALA A 136 -17.44 -0.86 11.83
N ILE A 137 -17.93 -1.49 10.76
CA ILE A 137 -19.08 -1.01 9.96
C ILE A 137 -20.34 -0.99 10.82
N ASP A 138 -20.60 -2.04 11.61
CA ASP A 138 -21.75 -2.09 12.51
C ASP A 138 -21.70 -0.96 13.56
N LEU A 139 -20.52 -0.70 14.14
CA LEU A 139 -20.32 0.39 15.08
C LEU A 139 -20.48 1.76 14.41
N ALA A 140 -19.96 1.95 13.21
CA ALA A 140 -20.08 3.19 12.45
C ALA A 140 -21.55 3.50 12.12
N LYS A 141 -22.31 2.49 11.66
CA LYS A 141 -23.76 2.64 11.40
C LYS A 141 -24.55 2.98 12.67
N LYS A 142 -24.21 2.38 13.83
CA LYS A 142 -24.89 2.65 15.11
C LYS A 142 -24.63 4.04 15.66
N ASN A 143 -23.45 4.62 15.38
CA ASN A 143 -23.03 5.92 15.90
C ASN A 143 -23.13 7.04 14.87
N ASP A 144 -23.66 6.73 13.68
CA ASP A 144 -23.79 7.66 12.54
C ASP A 144 -22.46 8.33 12.15
N VAL A 145 -21.43 7.50 11.99
CA VAL A 145 -20.07 7.92 11.62
C VAL A 145 -19.76 7.46 10.20
N ASP A 146 -19.09 8.26 9.41
CA ASP A 146 -18.86 8.02 7.97
C ASP A 146 -17.46 7.49 7.63
N PHE A 147 -16.57 7.46 8.63
CA PHE A 147 -15.16 7.16 8.43
C PHE A 147 -14.66 6.06 9.37
N ILE A 148 -13.98 5.05 8.82
CA ILE A 148 -13.40 3.94 9.56
C ILE A 148 -11.92 3.79 9.17
N LEU A 149 -11.05 3.62 10.18
CA LEU A 149 -9.65 3.24 10.04
C LEU A 149 -9.42 1.80 10.51
N GLY A 150 -8.60 1.05 9.78
CA GLY A 150 -8.15 -0.27 10.21
C GLY A 150 -6.67 -0.47 9.94
N THR A 151 -5.89 -0.87 10.97
CA THR A 151 -4.46 -1.18 10.83
C THR A 151 -4.21 -2.67 10.88
N ASP A 152 -3.20 -3.15 10.16
CA ASP A 152 -2.76 -4.54 10.23
C ASP A 152 -2.04 -4.85 11.56
N PRO A 153 -1.75 -6.13 11.88
CA PRO A 153 -1.26 -6.51 13.21
C PRO A 153 0.09 -5.91 13.62
N ASP A 154 1.00 -5.67 12.70
CA ASP A 154 2.29 -5.02 12.97
C ASP A 154 2.25 -3.50 12.77
N SER A 155 1.05 -2.95 12.51
CA SER A 155 0.76 -1.51 12.41
C SER A 155 1.67 -0.79 11.41
N ASP A 156 1.95 -1.44 10.29
CA ASP A 156 2.72 -0.85 9.19
C ASP A 156 1.82 -0.49 7.98
N ARG A 157 0.54 -0.95 7.95
CA ARG A 157 -0.46 -0.62 6.94
C ARG A 157 -1.72 -0.09 7.58
N VAL A 158 -2.40 0.82 6.87
CA VAL A 158 -3.72 1.31 7.26
C VAL A 158 -4.65 1.38 6.07
N GLY A 159 -5.83 0.81 6.22
CA GLY A 159 -6.93 0.93 5.27
C GLY A 159 -8.07 1.76 5.83
N ILE A 160 -8.86 2.32 4.94
CA ILE A 160 -10.02 3.13 5.28
C ILE A 160 -11.28 2.62 4.60
N MET A 161 -12.41 2.74 5.31
CA MET A 161 -13.74 2.58 4.75
C MET A 161 -14.48 3.91 4.85
N VAL A 162 -15.24 4.26 3.83
CA VAL A 162 -16.03 5.48 3.78
C VAL A 162 -17.47 5.16 3.41
N ARG A 163 -18.41 5.94 3.96
CA ARG A 163 -19.81 5.82 3.61
C ARG A 163 -20.09 6.56 2.30
N ASN A 164 -20.74 5.91 1.36
CA ASN A 164 -21.21 6.53 0.12
C ASN A 164 -22.58 7.20 0.30
N HIS A 165 -23.07 7.86 -0.75
CA HIS A 165 -24.36 8.56 -0.72
C HIS A 165 -25.59 7.64 -0.55
N GLU A 166 -25.41 6.33 -0.75
CA GLU A 166 -26.46 5.30 -0.53
C GLU A 166 -26.47 4.80 0.92
N GLY A 167 -25.55 5.29 1.77
CA GLY A 167 -25.40 4.90 3.18
C GLY A 167 -24.58 3.63 3.38
N GLU A 168 -23.98 3.08 2.32
CA GLU A 168 -23.17 1.86 2.39
C GLU A 168 -21.67 2.18 2.53
N PHE A 169 -20.99 1.39 3.38
CA PHE A 169 -19.55 1.48 3.54
C PHE A 169 -18.82 0.77 2.42
N GLN A 170 -17.84 1.44 1.81
CA GLN A 170 -16.99 0.87 0.79
C GLN A 170 -15.51 1.08 1.13
N PRO A 171 -14.64 0.12 0.76
CA PRO A 171 -13.21 0.27 0.95
C PRO A 171 -12.65 1.30 -0.03
N VAL A 172 -11.76 2.15 0.46
CA VAL A 172 -10.91 2.99 -0.38
C VAL A 172 -9.59 2.24 -0.58
N THR A 173 -9.27 1.89 -1.82
CA THR A 173 -8.07 1.12 -2.12
C THR A 173 -6.80 1.86 -1.73
N GLY A 174 -5.67 1.15 -1.53
CA GLY A 174 -4.40 1.79 -1.22
C GLY A 174 -3.95 2.79 -2.29
N ASN A 175 -4.27 2.53 -3.58
CA ASN A 175 -4.06 3.51 -4.65
C ASN A 175 -4.89 4.79 -4.43
N GLN A 176 -6.16 4.65 -4.15
CA GLN A 176 -7.09 5.77 -3.91
C GLN A 176 -6.72 6.56 -2.65
N THR A 177 -6.46 5.85 -1.55
CA THR A 177 -6.02 6.47 -0.28
C THR A 177 -4.70 7.23 -0.48
N GLY A 178 -3.75 6.63 -1.21
CA GLY A 178 -2.47 7.27 -1.48
C GLY A 178 -2.58 8.56 -2.30
N VAL A 179 -3.44 8.61 -3.31
CA VAL A 179 -3.65 9.85 -4.10
C VAL A 179 -4.41 10.91 -3.33
N LEU A 180 -5.41 10.51 -2.51
CA LEU A 180 -6.10 11.42 -1.60
C LEU A 180 -5.12 12.09 -0.62
N LEU A 181 -4.31 11.26 0.04
CA LEU A 181 -3.35 11.75 1.02
C LEU A 181 -2.26 12.61 0.36
N LEU A 182 -1.79 12.25 -0.83
CA LEU A 182 -0.80 13.02 -1.59
C LEU A 182 -1.33 14.42 -1.97
N ASP A 183 -2.54 14.51 -2.53
CA ASP A 183 -3.14 15.81 -2.91
C ASP A 183 -3.38 16.67 -1.67
N TYR A 184 -3.89 16.07 -0.58
CA TYR A 184 -4.09 16.75 0.70
C TYR A 184 -2.77 17.31 1.27
N LEU A 185 -1.72 16.48 1.37
CA LEU A 185 -0.42 16.87 1.92
C LEU A 185 0.22 18.00 1.11
N ILE A 186 0.18 17.91 -0.22
CA ILE A 186 0.69 18.99 -1.09
C ILE A 186 -0.07 20.30 -0.80
N GLY A 187 -1.39 20.25 -0.72
CA GLY A 187 -2.22 21.40 -0.40
C GLY A 187 -1.94 21.97 0.98
N ALA A 188 -1.88 21.11 1.99
CA ALA A 188 -1.64 21.49 3.39
C ALA A 188 -0.24 22.09 3.60
N MET A 189 0.80 21.50 3.02
CA MET A 189 2.17 22.03 3.07
C MET A 189 2.30 23.37 2.36
N LYS A 190 1.58 23.59 1.24
CA LYS A 190 1.53 24.89 0.56
C LYS A 190 0.85 25.95 1.43
N ARG A 191 -0.30 25.61 2.04
CA ARG A 191 -1.04 26.54 2.92
C ARG A 191 -0.25 26.91 4.18
N SER A 192 0.45 25.93 4.78
CA SER A 192 1.24 26.13 5.99
C SER A 192 2.65 26.70 5.75
N GLY A 193 3.06 26.88 4.48
CA GLY A 193 4.43 27.31 4.14
C GLY A 193 5.53 26.28 4.42
N LYS A 194 5.17 25.02 4.65
CA LYS A 194 6.09 23.90 4.95
C LYS A 194 6.58 23.17 3.69
N MET A 195 6.12 23.56 2.50
CA MET A 195 6.52 22.91 1.26
C MET A 195 8.03 23.12 1.01
N PRO A 196 8.83 22.05 0.86
CA PRO A 196 10.26 22.19 0.55
C PRO A 196 10.47 22.75 -0.87
N ALA A 197 11.67 23.27 -1.14
CA ALA A 197 12.00 23.89 -2.44
C ALA A 197 11.93 22.88 -3.61
N ASN A 198 12.39 21.65 -3.38
CA ASN A 198 12.40 20.56 -4.37
C ASN A 198 11.59 19.37 -3.86
N PRO A 199 10.24 19.46 -3.83
CA PRO A 199 9.42 18.39 -3.26
C PRO A 199 9.38 17.18 -4.18
N VAL A 200 9.43 16.00 -3.58
CA VAL A 200 9.40 14.70 -4.28
C VAL A 200 8.36 13.78 -3.65
N ALA A 201 7.62 13.07 -4.50
CA ALA A 201 6.82 11.92 -4.12
C ALA A 201 7.43 10.63 -4.68
N LEU A 202 7.37 9.53 -3.94
CA LEU A 202 7.79 8.22 -4.40
C LEU A 202 6.59 7.27 -4.46
N LYS A 203 6.54 6.46 -5.51
CA LYS A 203 5.57 5.37 -5.66
C LYS A 203 6.25 4.12 -6.22
N THR A 204 5.60 2.96 -6.14
CA THR A 204 6.12 1.79 -6.83
C THR A 204 5.73 1.77 -8.31
N ILE A 205 6.47 0.98 -9.10
CA ILE A 205 6.16 0.75 -10.52
C ILE A 205 4.77 0.14 -10.76
N VAL A 206 4.14 -0.44 -9.73
CA VAL A 206 2.81 -1.07 -9.79
C VAL A 206 1.71 -0.22 -9.14
N THR A 207 2.06 0.90 -8.55
CA THR A 207 1.13 1.89 -7.98
C THR A 207 0.56 2.78 -9.07
N THR A 208 -0.66 3.29 -8.89
CA THR A 208 -1.42 4.07 -9.88
C THR A 208 -0.62 5.24 -10.50
N GLU A 209 -0.78 5.46 -11.80
CA GLU A 209 -0.21 6.62 -12.49
C GLU A 209 -0.94 7.94 -12.14
N MET A 210 -2.11 7.86 -11.51
CA MET A 210 -2.79 9.03 -10.96
C MET A 210 -1.91 9.78 -9.95
N ALA A 211 -1.12 9.07 -9.15
CA ALA A 211 -0.18 9.69 -8.21
C ALA A 211 0.85 10.60 -8.89
N ARG A 212 1.41 10.14 -10.01
CA ARG A 212 2.32 10.96 -10.84
C ARG A 212 1.59 12.21 -11.35
N LYS A 213 0.37 12.01 -11.86
CA LYS A 213 -0.44 13.11 -12.37
C LYS A 213 -0.74 14.16 -11.29
N VAL A 214 -1.11 13.72 -10.08
CA VAL A 214 -1.34 14.60 -8.91
C VAL A 214 -0.06 15.35 -8.56
N ALA A 215 1.06 14.65 -8.38
CA ALA A 215 2.34 15.25 -8.00
C ALA A 215 2.80 16.30 -9.01
N GLU A 216 2.96 15.91 -10.27
CA GLU A 216 3.50 16.77 -11.34
C GLU A 216 2.61 17.98 -11.64
N SER A 217 1.28 17.82 -11.60
CA SER A 217 0.33 18.93 -11.75
C SER A 217 0.45 19.98 -10.63
N ASN A 218 1.05 19.61 -9.52
CA ASN A 218 1.26 20.48 -8.36
C ASN A 218 2.70 20.93 -8.15
N GLY A 219 3.61 20.63 -9.11
CA GLY A 219 5.02 21.01 -9.05
C GLY A 219 5.88 20.11 -8.16
N VAL A 220 5.40 18.90 -7.85
CA VAL A 220 6.12 17.87 -7.10
C VAL A 220 6.69 16.85 -8.07
N LYS A 221 7.99 16.55 -8.02
CA LYS A 221 8.58 15.48 -8.81
C LYS A 221 8.06 14.12 -8.33
N CYS A 222 7.83 13.17 -9.24
CA CYS A 222 7.39 11.82 -8.90
C CYS A 222 8.34 10.77 -9.47
N PHE A 223 8.92 9.94 -8.61
CA PHE A 223 9.78 8.84 -9.02
C PHE A 223 9.16 7.48 -8.71
N ASP A 224 9.44 6.53 -9.60
CA ASP A 224 9.09 5.12 -9.40
C ASP A 224 10.23 4.40 -8.68
N THR A 225 9.88 3.44 -7.81
CA THR A 225 10.80 2.48 -7.22
C THR A 225 10.30 1.06 -7.45
N PHE A 226 11.11 0.06 -7.16
CA PHE A 226 10.60 -1.30 -7.00
C PHE A 226 9.70 -1.40 -5.77
N THR A 227 8.86 -2.45 -5.75
CA THR A 227 8.01 -2.77 -4.60
C THR A 227 8.86 -3.12 -3.38
N GLY A 228 8.54 -2.52 -2.26
CA GLY A 228 9.23 -2.67 -0.97
C GLY A 228 9.87 -1.37 -0.50
N PHE A 229 9.55 -0.99 0.73
CA PHE A 229 9.97 0.30 1.30
C PHE A 229 11.48 0.47 1.40
N LYS A 230 12.25 -0.62 1.43
CA LYS A 230 13.72 -0.56 1.33
C LYS A 230 14.21 0.19 0.08
N PHE A 231 13.53 0.01 -1.07
CA PHE A 231 13.88 0.72 -2.31
C PHE A 231 13.43 2.19 -2.28
N MET A 232 12.29 2.47 -1.61
CA MET A 232 11.85 3.85 -1.39
C MET A 232 12.80 4.58 -0.44
N ALA A 233 13.23 3.94 0.64
CA ALA A 233 14.19 4.50 1.58
C ALA A 233 15.56 4.74 0.93
N GLU A 234 16.05 3.80 0.11
CA GLU A 234 17.29 3.97 -0.66
C GLU A 234 17.19 5.17 -1.62
N LYS A 235 16.08 5.27 -2.40
CA LYS A 235 15.88 6.41 -3.31
C LYS A 235 15.73 7.73 -2.55
N LYS A 236 15.01 7.73 -1.40
CA LYS A 236 14.90 8.90 -0.52
C LYS A 236 16.26 9.37 -0.05
N ASN A 237 17.10 8.45 0.47
CA ASN A 237 18.45 8.78 0.94
C ASN A 237 19.29 9.40 -0.20
N ALA A 238 19.32 8.78 -1.37
CA ALA A 238 20.06 9.26 -2.52
C ALA A 238 19.65 10.66 -2.96
N LEU A 239 18.32 10.94 -3.01
CA LEU A 239 17.79 12.25 -3.39
C LEU A 239 18.11 13.34 -2.36
N GLU A 240 18.05 13.02 -1.08
CA GLU A 240 18.33 13.98 0.00
C GLU A 240 19.83 14.24 0.17
N GLU A 241 20.66 13.21 0.07
CA GLU A 241 22.13 13.33 0.11
C GLU A 241 22.69 14.13 -1.07
N SER A 242 22.13 13.93 -2.28
CA SER A 242 22.53 14.70 -3.46
C SER A 242 21.97 16.14 -3.48
N GLY A 243 21.00 16.45 -2.63
CA GLY A 243 20.28 17.72 -2.66
C GLY A 243 19.30 17.87 -3.82
N GLU A 244 19.04 16.77 -4.57
CA GLU A 244 18.15 16.77 -5.73
C GLU A 244 16.68 16.93 -5.35
N GLY A 245 16.29 16.51 -4.14
CA GLY A 245 14.92 16.65 -3.67
C GLY A 245 14.71 16.23 -2.23
N LYS A 246 13.62 16.77 -1.64
CA LYS A 246 13.10 16.35 -0.33
C LYS A 246 11.84 15.51 -0.53
N VAL A 247 11.89 14.27 -0.08
CA VAL A 247 10.73 13.37 -0.19
C VAL A 247 9.69 13.76 0.85
N ILE A 248 8.51 14.16 0.37
CA ILE A 248 7.37 14.56 1.22
C ILE A 248 6.40 13.39 1.49
N PHE A 249 6.35 12.41 0.58
CA PHE A 249 5.45 11.27 0.68
C PHE A 249 5.94 10.08 -0.15
N SER A 250 5.81 8.88 0.38
CA SER A 250 6.04 7.63 -0.34
C SER A 250 4.98 6.61 0.01
N TYR A 251 4.48 5.85 -0.98
CA TYR A 251 3.45 4.86 -0.71
C TYR A 251 3.42 3.70 -1.70
N GLU A 252 2.83 2.61 -1.26
CA GLU A 252 2.51 1.43 -2.07
C GLU A 252 1.00 1.23 -2.18
N GLU A 253 0.55 0.63 -3.28
CA GLU A 253 -0.84 0.24 -3.51
C GLU A 253 -1.36 -0.73 -2.44
N SER A 254 -0.47 -1.39 -1.71
CA SER A 254 -0.76 -2.34 -0.64
C SER A 254 -0.93 -1.69 0.74
N TYR A 255 -1.44 -0.46 0.78
CA TYR A 255 -1.83 0.26 2.02
C TYR A 255 -0.68 0.65 2.95
N GLY A 256 0.56 0.66 2.45
CA GLY A 256 1.73 1.15 3.18
C GLY A 256 2.07 2.59 2.80
N TYR A 257 2.34 3.42 3.80
CA TYR A 257 2.66 4.84 3.64
C TYR A 257 3.87 5.21 4.50
N MET A 258 4.80 5.98 3.94
CA MET A 258 5.97 6.50 4.65
C MET A 258 5.99 8.03 4.57
N LEU A 259 6.06 8.65 5.74
CA LEU A 259 6.03 10.10 5.92
C LEU A 259 7.10 10.53 6.93
N GLY A 260 7.64 11.73 6.74
CA GLY A 260 8.69 12.25 7.61
C GLY A 260 10.05 11.59 7.42
N ASP A 261 10.95 11.80 8.41
CA ASP A 261 12.34 11.38 8.35
C ASP A 261 12.75 10.44 9.50
N TYR A 262 11.89 10.25 10.48
CA TYR A 262 12.18 9.50 11.71
C TYR A 262 11.92 7.99 11.58
N VAL A 263 11.12 7.56 10.59
CA VAL A 263 10.91 6.16 10.20
C VAL A 263 11.19 6.01 8.71
N ARG A 264 11.97 5.00 8.33
CA ARG A 264 12.33 4.72 6.93
C ARG A 264 11.67 3.45 6.40
N ASP A 265 10.49 3.21 6.89
CA ASP A 265 9.57 2.16 6.47
C ASP A 265 8.13 2.67 6.57
N LYS A 266 7.16 1.84 6.28
CA LYS A 266 5.74 2.11 6.49
C LYS A 266 5.45 2.37 7.97
N ASP A 267 4.60 3.32 8.24
CA ASP A 267 4.13 3.62 9.59
C ASP A 267 2.63 3.93 9.59
N ALA A 268 1.83 3.01 10.10
CA ALA A 268 0.40 3.18 10.15
C ALA A 268 -0.05 4.15 11.26
N VAL A 269 0.76 4.42 12.27
CA VAL A 269 0.40 5.40 13.33
C VAL A 269 0.37 6.79 12.74
N THR A 270 1.45 7.21 12.08
CA THR A 270 1.52 8.50 11.38
C THR A 270 0.52 8.60 10.25
N ALA A 271 0.39 7.54 9.46
CA ALA A 271 -0.57 7.52 8.36
C ALA A 271 -2.01 7.62 8.86
N SER A 272 -2.41 6.93 9.94
CA SER A 272 -3.74 7.02 10.55
C SER A 272 -4.02 8.45 11.04
N MET A 273 -3.05 9.08 11.68
CA MET A 273 -3.16 10.46 12.16
C MET A 273 -3.38 11.43 11.00
N LEU A 274 -2.58 11.34 9.92
CA LEU A 274 -2.70 12.22 8.77
C LEU A 274 -3.94 11.95 7.91
N LEU A 275 -4.39 10.68 7.80
CA LEU A 275 -5.66 10.34 7.17
C LEU A 275 -6.84 10.93 7.93
N THR A 276 -6.76 10.96 9.27
CA THR A 276 -7.78 11.57 10.12
C THR A 276 -7.75 13.09 9.99
N GLU A 277 -6.57 13.73 9.98
CA GLU A 277 -6.42 15.16 9.71
C GLU A 277 -7.03 15.52 8.35
N MET A 278 -6.74 14.74 7.30
CA MET A 278 -7.29 14.91 5.97
C MET A 278 -8.82 14.78 5.97
N ALA A 279 -9.37 13.75 6.63
CA ALA A 279 -10.81 13.54 6.70
C ALA A 279 -11.51 14.71 7.41
N ALA A 280 -10.98 15.16 8.55
CA ALA A 280 -11.47 16.33 9.29
C ALA A 280 -11.37 17.62 8.46
N TRP A 281 -10.33 17.76 7.64
CA TRP A 281 -10.17 18.91 6.76
C TRP A 281 -11.24 18.95 5.65
N TYR A 282 -11.58 17.81 5.06
CA TYR A 282 -12.67 17.72 4.08
C TYR A 282 -14.04 17.91 4.74
N ASP A 283 -14.26 17.33 5.93
CA ASP A 283 -15.47 17.50 6.72
C ASP A 283 -15.75 18.99 7.04
N ALA A 284 -14.71 19.74 7.42
CA ALA A 284 -14.80 21.19 7.63
C ALA A 284 -15.25 21.99 6.39
N GLN A 285 -15.22 21.39 5.22
CA GLN A 285 -15.68 21.96 3.94
C GLN A 285 -17.03 21.37 3.51
N GLY A 286 -17.66 20.53 4.33
CA GLY A 286 -18.91 19.85 4.02
C GLY A 286 -18.75 18.72 2.99
N MET A 287 -17.57 18.12 2.89
CA MET A 287 -17.27 17.03 1.98
C MET A 287 -16.89 15.77 2.75
N THR A 288 -17.41 14.63 2.34
CA THR A 288 -16.91 13.32 2.77
C THR A 288 -15.63 12.96 2.01
N LEU A 289 -14.88 11.95 2.49
CA LEU A 289 -13.76 11.40 1.70
C LEU A 289 -14.22 10.73 0.39
N PHE A 290 -15.47 10.26 0.34
CA PHE A 290 -16.07 9.77 -0.90
C PHE A 290 -16.20 10.88 -1.94
N ASP A 291 -16.70 12.06 -1.54
CA ASP A 291 -16.79 13.24 -2.41
C ASP A 291 -15.42 13.72 -2.84
N ALA A 292 -14.48 13.78 -1.90
CA ALA A 292 -13.09 14.18 -2.17
C ALA A 292 -12.43 13.30 -3.22
N LEU A 293 -12.63 11.98 -3.15
CA LEU A 293 -12.10 11.04 -4.13
C LEU A 293 -12.71 11.28 -5.52
N ASN A 294 -14.01 11.50 -5.61
CA ASN A 294 -14.68 11.81 -6.88
C ASN A 294 -14.17 13.12 -7.46
N ALA A 295 -14.00 14.16 -6.64
CA ALA A 295 -13.43 15.43 -7.08
C ALA A 295 -11.99 15.29 -7.60
N LEU A 296 -11.18 14.40 -7.03
CA LEU A 296 -9.84 14.10 -7.56
C LEU A 296 -9.90 13.42 -8.93
N TYR A 297 -10.83 12.49 -9.14
CA TYR A 297 -11.03 11.86 -10.43
C TYR A 297 -11.46 12.87 -11.51
N GLU A 298 -12.38 13.77 -11.18
CA GLU A 298 -12.79 14.86 -12.07
C GLU A 298 -11.61 15.79 -12.43
N LYS A 299 -10.76 16.10 -11.45
CA LYS A 299 -9.61 17.00 -11.61
C LYS A 299 -8.45 16.40 -12.39
N TYR A 300 -8.12 15.13 -12.14
CA TYR A 300 -6.88 14.50 -12.64
C TYR A 300 -7.12 13.39 -13.66
N GLY A 301 -8.35 12.96 -13.86
CA GLY A 301 -8.75 11.86 -14.75
C GLY A 301 -9.16 10.60 -13.99
N TRP A 302 -9.85 9.70 -14.67
CA TRP A 302 -10.40 8.49 -14.13
C TRP A 302 -9.44 7.32 -14.29
N TYR A 303 -8.97 6.79 -13.16
CA TYR A 303 -8.06 5.64 -13.08
C TYR A 303 -8.76 4.48 -12.39
N ALA A 304 -8.46 3.26 -12.83
CA ALA A 304 -8.97 2.05 -12.18
C ALA A 304 -7.90 0.95 -12.25
N GLU A 305 -7.58 0.40 -11.09
CA GLU A 305 -6.55 -0.63 -10.95
C GLU A 305 -7.14 -1.93 -10.42
N LYS A 306 -6.52 -3.04 -10.79
CA LYS A 306 -6.81 -4.36 -10.22
C LYS A 306 -5.56 -5.21 -10.22
N THR A 307 -5.31 -5.87 -9.09
CA THR A 307 -4.29 -6.91 -8.98
C THR A 307 -4.96 -8.27 -9.06
N HIS A 308 -4.40 -9.16 -9.86
CA HIS A 308 -4.80 -10.57 -9.92
C HIS A 308 -3.66 -11.47 -9.47
N ASN A 309 -3.95 -12.39 -8.54
CA ASN A 309 -3.01 -13.36 -8.04
C ASN A 309 -3.20 -14.70 -8.76
N LEU A 310 -2.20 -15.10 -9.57
CA LEU A 310 -2.13 -16.43 -10.16
C LEU A 310 -1.39 -17.35 -9.19
N VAL A 311 -2.13 -18.06 -8.36
CA VAL A 311 -1.56 -19.02 -7.41
C VAL A 311 -1.16 -20.29 -8.14
N MET A 312 0.07 -20.74 -7.95
CA MET A 312 0.66 -21.94 -8.53
C MET A 312 1.03 -22.92 -7.40
N PRO A 313 0.07 -23.71 -6.88
CA PRO A 313 0.27 -24.54 -5.71
C PRO A 313 1.17 -25.73 -5.99
N GLY A 314 1.83 -26.22 -4.94
CA GLY A 314 2.65 -27.43 -4.97
C GLY A 314 4.15 -27.16 -5.21
N LEU A 315 4.94 -28.24 -5.16
CA LEU A 315 6.40 -28.19 -5.33
C LEU A 315 6.82 -27.69 -6.72
N ASP A 316 5.99 -27.90 -7.72
CA ASP A 316 6.23 -27.44 -9.09
C ASP A 316 5.90 -25.95 -9.31
N GLY A 317 5.21 -25.32 -8.38
CA GLY A 317 4.73 -23.94 -8.53
C GLY A 317 5.85 -22.93 -8.81
N LEU A 318 6.98 -23.03 -8.12
CA LEU A 318 8.15 -22.16 -8.36
C LEU A 318 8.73 -22.35 -9.75
N ARG A 319 8.81 -23.62 -10.22
CA ARG A 319 9.29 -23.96 -11.57
C ARG A 319 8.34 -23.42 -12.64
N ASP A 320 7.04 -23.56 -12.44
CA ASP A 320 6.03 -23.08 -13.37
C ASP A 320 6.00 -21.55 -13.45
N MET A 321 6.21 -20.84 -12.30
CA MET A 321 6.41 -19.40 -12.29
C MET A 321 7.63 -18.97 -13.10
N ALA A 322 8.78 -19.62 -12.88
CA ALA A 322 10.01 -19.31 -13.60
C ALA A 322 9.84 -19.56 -15.11
N LYS A 323 9.17 -20.65 -15.47
CA LYS A 323 8.85 -20.98 -16.87
C LYS A 323 7.94 -19.92 -17.50
N LEU A 324 6.86 -19.52 -16.84
CA LEU A 324 5.96 -18.49 -17.37
C LEU A 324 6.70 -17.17 -17.61
N MET A 325 7.53 -16.72 -16.66
CA MET A 325 8.32 -15.49 -16.84
C MET A 325 9.32 -15.61 -17.99
N LYS A 326 9.93 -16.79 -18.18
CA LYS A 326 10.81 -17.07 -19.32
C LYS A 326 10.04 -17.03 -20.63
N ASP A 327 8.90 -17.72 -20.71
CA ASP A 327 8.07 -17.78 -21.92
C ASP A 327 7.58 -16.38 -22.34
N LEU A 328 7.20 -15.52 -21.37
CA LEU A 328 6.81 -14.12 -21.63
C LEU A 328 7.95 -13.25 -22.15
N ARG A 329 9.21 -13.56 -21.82
CA ARG A 329 10.39 -12.86 -22.35
C ARG A 329 10.75 -13.32 -23.75
N GLU A 330 10.75 -14.63 -23.98
CA GLU A 330 11.13 -15.24 -25.26
C GLU A 330 10.05 -15.04 -26.34
N ASN A 331 8.78 -15.11 -25.93
CA ASN A 331 7.61 -14.99 -26.79
C ASN A 331 6.64 -13.90 -26.25
N PRO A 332 7.07 -12.62 -26.23
CA PRO A 332 6.24 -11.56 -25.65
C PRO A 332 4.96 -11.34 -26.46
N PRO A 333 3.83 -11.07 -25.80
CA PRO A 333 2.59 -10.78 -26.50
C PRO A 333 2.72 -9.50 -27.34
N THR A 334 2.20 -9.55 -28.58
CA THR A 334 2.07 -8.38 -29.45
C THR A 334 0.75 -7.65 -29.25
N GLU A 335 -0.23 -8.35 -28.68
CA GLU A 335 -1.53 -7.80 -28.27
C GLU A 335 -2.02 -8.49 -26.99
N ILE A 336 -2.84 -7.80 -26.22
CA ILE A 336 -3.50 -8.30 -25.01
C ILE A 336 -4.98 -7.91 -25.10
N SER A 337 -5.88 -8.90 -25.03
CA SER A 337 -7.33 -8.69 -25.23
C SER A 337 -7.69 -7.95 -26.53
N GLY A 338 -6.95 -8.19 -27.62
CA GLY A 338 -7.15 -7.53 -28.92
C GLY A 338 -6.73 -6.05 -28.95
N VAL A 339 -5.91 -5.60 -27.97
CA VAL A 339 -5.29 -4.28 -27.98
C VAL A 339 -3.79 -4.43 -28.12
N LYS A 340 -3.19 -3.67 -29.04
CA LYS A 340 -1.77 -3.77 -29.36
C LYS A 340 -0.89 -3.35 -28.18
N VAL A 341 0.21 -4.09 -27.98
CA VAL A 341 1.31 -3.69 -27.11
C VAL A 341 2.19 -2.71 -27.87
N ILE A 342 2.32 -1.50 -27.36
CA ILE A 342 3.13 -0.45 -27.99
C ILE A 342 4.49 -0.25 -27.33
N VAL A 343 4.64 -0.60 -26.03
CA VAL A 343 5.94 -0.57 -25.33
C VAL A 343 6.08 -1.81 -24.44
N ARG A 344 7.27 -2.40 -24.46
CA ARG A 344 7.68 -3.45 -23.52
C ARG A 344 8.85 -2.99 -22.68
N LYS A 345 8.80 -3.30 -21.38
CA LYS A 345 9.91 -3.05 -20.46
C LYS A 345 10.23 -4.33 -19.68
N ASP A 346 11.49 -4.70 -19.62
CA ASP A 346 11.98 -5.75 -18.74
C ASP A 346 12.86 -5.13 -17.66
N TYR A 347 12.40 -5.19 -16.44
CA TYR A 347 13.14 -4.63 -15.31
C TYR A 347 14.30 -5.53 -14.84
N THR A 348 14.48 -6.73 -15.43
CA THR A 348 15.64 -7.59 -15.13
C THR A 348 16.93 -6.92 -15.60
N ASP A 349 16.92 -6.41 -16.82
CA ASP A 349 18.09 -5.80 -17.48
C ASP A 349 17.91 -4.31 -17.82
N GLY A 350 16.73 -3.75 -17.52
CA GLY A 350 16.40 -2.35 -17.83
C GLY A 350 16.07 -2.09 -19.30
N SER A 351 15.82 -3.13 -20.10
CA SER A 351 15.52 -2.96 -21.52
C SER A 351 14.13 -2.37 -21.76
N VAL A 352 14.03 -1.45 -22.72
CA VAL A 352 12.79 -0.85 -23.21
C VAL A 352 12.74 -1.02 -24.73
N ILE A 353 11.62 -1.52 -25.22
CA ILE A 353 11.38 -1.72 -26.65
C ILE A 353 10.09 -1.00 -27.02
N ASP A 354 10.21 -0.02 -27.91
CA ASP A 354 9.08 0.54 -28.65
C ASP A 354 8.63 -0.48 -29.71
N CYS A 355 7.47 -1.08 -29.52
CA CYS A 355 6.96 -2.16 -30.38
C CYS A 355 6.41 -1.62 -31.72
N VAL A 356 6.18 -0.31 -31.84
CA VAL A 356 5.68 0.33 -33.05
C VAL A 356 6.86 0.63 -34.00
N THR A 357 7.93 1.21 -33.46
CA THR A 357 9.10 1.64 -34.26
C THR A 357 10.23 0.63 -34.25
N GLY A 358 10.24 -0.32 -33.30
CA GLY A 358 11.34 -1.24 -33.08
C GLY A 358 12.54 -0.62 -32.33
N ALA A 359 12.44 0.65 -31.92
CA ALA A 359 13.51 1.34 -31.21
C ALA A 359 13.78 0.67 -29.83
N LYS A 360 15.07 0.58 -29.48
CA LYS A 360 15.53 0.03 -28.21
C LYS A 360 16.20 1.11 -27.37
N SER A 361 15.87 1.16 -26.09
CA SER A 361 16.50 2.03 -25.11
C SER A 361 16.66 1.32 -23.78
N ARG A 362 17.21 2.00 -22.78
CA ARG A 362 17.35 1.48 -21.42
C ARG A 362 16.77 2.46 -20.41
N MET A 363 16.14 1.92 -19.37
CA MET A 363 15.69 2.67 -18.20
C MET A 363 16.70 2.50 -17.04
N GLU A 364 16.70 3.45 -16.11
CA GLU A 364 17.57 3.44 -14.92
C GLU A 364 17.23 2.27 -13.98
N LEU A 365 15.93 2.01 -13.77
CA LEU A 365 15.47 0.92 -12.90
C LEU A 365 15.71 -0.44 -13.54
N SER A 366 16.60 -1.24 -12.95
CA SER A 366 16.91 -2.62 -13.36
C SER A 366 17.25 -3.51 -12.17
N GLY A 367 17.30 -4.83 -12.37
CA GLY A 367 17.63 -5.81 -11.33
C GLY A 367 16.42 -6.44 -10.64
N SER A 368 15.20 -6.28 -11.16
CA SER A 368 13.99 -6.90 -10.61
C SER A 368 13.26 -7.72 -11.66
N ASN A 369 12.76 -8.91 -11.26
CA ASN A 369 12.04 -9.82 -12.17
C ASN A 369 10.61 -9.33 -12.42
N VAL A 370 10.46 -8.25 -13.18
CA VAL A 370 9.17 -7.66 -13.55
C VAL A 370 9.14 -7.40 -15.05
N LEU A 371 8.00 -7.70 -15.68
CA LEU A 371 7.69 -7.32 -17.07
C LEU A 371 6.57 -6.30 -17.07
N ARG A 372 6.68 -5.27 -17.92
CA ARG A 372 5.66 -4.24 -18.13
C ARG A 372 5.31 -4.14 -19.61
N TYR A 373 4.03 -4.14 -19.89
CA TYR A 373 3.44 -3.96 -21.22
C TYR A 373 2.55 -2.72 -21.20
N GLU A 374 2.82 -1.77 -22.07
CA GLU A 374 2.00 -0.58 -22.29
C GLU A 374 1.20 -0.77 -23.56
N LEU A 375 -0.11 -0.57 -23.49
CA LEU A 375 -1.03 -0.85 -24.57
C LEU A 375 -1.47 0.46 -25.27
N GLU A 376 -1.90 0.34 -26.52
CA GLU A 376 -2.34 1.45 -27.36
C GLU A 376 -3.49 2.27 -26.75
N ASP A 377 -4.31 1.64 -25.90
CA ASP A 377 -5.41 2.29 -25.19
C ASP A 377 -5.00 2.96 -23.87
N GLY A 378 -3.70 3.03 -23.56
CA GLY A 378 -3.14 3.59 -22.35
C GLY A 378 -3.15 2.64 -21.14
N THR A 379 -3.64 1.41 -21.30
CA THR A 379 -3.58 0.40 -20.24
C THR A 379 -2.15 -0.07 -20.01
N VAL A 380 -1.78 -0.28 -18.77
CA VAL A 380 -0.49 -0.86 -18.39
C VAL A 380 -0.73 -2.18 -17.67
N ILE A 381 -0.01 -3.22 -18.10
CA ILE A 381 -0.03 -4.53 -17.46
C ILE A 381 1.38 -4.87 -16.98
N LEU A 382 1.49 -5.17 -15.67
CA LEU A 382 2.74 -5.64 -15.10
C LEU A 382 2.59 -7.07 -14.60
N VAL A 383 3.62 -7.87 -14.82
CA VAL A 383 3.69 -9.28 -14.38
C VAL A 383 4.91 -9.45 -13.50
N ARG A 384 4.67 -9.91 -12.27
CA ARG A 384 5.71 -10.05 -11.24
C ARG A 384 5.52 -11.32 -10.42
N PRO A 385 6.52 -12.21 -10.34
CA PRO A 385 6.47 -13.32 -9.40
C PRO A 385 6.61 -12.82 -7.96
N SER A 386 5.90 -13.45 -7.03
CA SER A 386 6.10 -13.22 -5.60
C SER A 386 7.44 -13.80 -5.16
N GLY A 387 8.16 -13.09 -4.29
CA GLY A 387 9.42 -13.59 -3.71
C GLY A 387 9.24 -14.57 -2.55
N THR A 388 8.05 -14.62 -1.96
CA THR A 388 7.78 -15.37 -0.71
C THR A 388 6.75 -16.48 -0.87
N GLU A 389 5.95 -16.45 -1.94
CA GLU A 389 4.83 -17.38 -2.15
C GLU A 389 4.80 -17.85 -3.61
N PRO A 390 4.33 -19.07 -3.89
CA PRO A 390 4.22 -19.60 -5.25
C PRO A 390 3.02 -18.96 -5.98
N LYS A 391 3.14 -17.68 -6.29
CA LYS A 391 2.13 -16.91 -7.04
C LYS A 391 2.78 -15.85 -7.93
N ILE A 392 2.14 -15.56 -9.05
CA ILE A 392 2.45 -14.41 -9.90
C ILE A 392 1.35 -13.36 -9.70
N LYS A 393 1.76 -12.13 -9.46
CA LYS A 393 0.87 -10.98 -9.44
C LYS A 393 0.81 -10.35 -10.82
N VAL A 394 -0.40 -10.15 -11.33
CA VAL A 394 -0.66 -9.38 -12.55
C VAL A 394 -1.38 -8.11 -12.15
N TYR A 395 -0.73 -6.99 -12.38
CA TYR A 395 -1.30 -5.67 -12.11
C TYR A 395 -1.88 -5.10 -13.40
N ILE A 396 -3.09 -4.63 -13.33
CA ILE A 396 -3.82 -4.01 -14.44
C ILE A 396 -4.09 -2.56 -14.02
N LEU A 397 -3.46 -1.62 -14.69
CA LEU A 397 -3.60 -0.19 -14.45
C LEU A 397 -4.28 0.42 -15.67
N THR A 398 -5.46 0.98 -15.50
CA THR A 398 -6.27 1.52 -16.61
C THR A 398 -6.63 2.98 -16.37
N GLN A 399 -6.88 3.69 -17.46
CA GLN A 399 -7.40 5.05 -17.47
C GLN A 399 -8.60 5.12 -18.43
N GLY A 400 -9.61 5.91 -18.11
CA GLY A 400 -10.80 6.13 -18.94
C GLY A 400 -11.17 7.59 -19.06
N ALA A 401 -12.10 7.89 -19.98
CA ALA A 401 -12.69 9.22 -20.11
C ALA A 401 -13.63 9.56 -18.95
N ASP A 402 -14.19 8.52 -18.33
CA ASP A 402 -15.06 8.57 -17.15
C ASP A 402 -14.91 7.29 -16.31
N ALA A 403 -15.60 7.23 -15.17
CA ALA A 403 -15.58 6.09 -14.24
C ALA A 403 -15.99 4.78 -14.90
N ALA A 404 -17.03 4.81 -15.74
CA ALA A 404 -17.55 3.63 -16.42
C ALA A 404 -16.54 3.08 -17.43
N ALA A 405 -15.94 3.96 -18.24
CA ALA A 405 -14.93 3.59 -19.22
C ALA A 405 -13.68 2.99 -18.57
N ALA A 406 -13.18 3.59 -17.48
CA ALA A 406 -12.04 3.06 -16.73
C ALA A 406 -12.35 1.68 -16.14
N SER A 407 -13.53 1.51 -15.51
CA SER A 407 -13.96 0.26 -14.90
C SER A 407 -14.20 -0.85 -15.92
N LEU A 408 -14.86 -0.55 -17.06
CA LEU A 408 -15.08 -1.51 -18.15
C LEU A 408 -13.75 -1.98 -18.76
N ARG A 409 -12.80 -1.05 -18.94
CA ARG A 409 -11.47 -1.38 -19.45
C ARG A 409 -10.74 -2.29 -18.47
N ARG A 410 -10.76 -1.98 -17.17
CA ARG A 410 -10.21 -2.82 -16.10
C ARG A 410 -10.81 -4.24 -16.11
N LEU A 411 -12.15 -4.36 -16.20
CA LEU A 411 -12.84 -5.64 -16.23
C LEU A 411 -12.46 -6.48 -17.47
N ARG A 412 -12.33 -5.86 -18.64
CA ARG A 412 -11.89 -6.54 -19.87
C ARG A 412 -10.58 -7.31 -19.67
N TYR A 413 -9.56 -6.65 -19.11
CA TYR A 413 -8.25 -7.27 -18.89
C TYR A 413 -8.26 -8.25 -17.70
N PHE A 414 -9.02 -7.95 -16.66
CA PHE A 414 -9.15 -8.85 -15.52
C PHE A 414 -9.79 -10.19 -15.91
N MET A 415 -10.86 -10.18 -16.70
CA MET A 415 -11.52 -11.41 -17.17
C MET A 415 -10.58 -12.25 -18.04
N MET A 416 -9.75 -11.64 -18.89
CA MET A 416 -8.76 -12.35 -19.68
C MET A 416 -7.75 -13.09 -18.81
N VAL A 417 -7.17 -12.42 -17.80
CA VAL A 417 -6.20 -13.07 -16.90
C VAL A 417 -6.84 -14.24 -16.14
N ARG A 418 -8.11 -14.13 -15.77
CA ARG A 418 -8.86 -15.18 -15.07
C ARG A 418 -9.15 -16.40 -15.97
N THR A 419 -9.28 -16.19 -17.29
CA THR A 419 -9.56 -17.24 -18.27
C THR A 419 -8.33 -17.86 -18.91
N MET A 420 -7.12 -17.40 -18.56
CA MET A 420 -5.89 -18.05 -19.03
C MET A 420 -5.91 -19.54 -18.68
N PRO A 421 -5.60 -20.46 -19.64
CA PRO A 421 -5.74 -21.88 -19.42
C PRO A 421 -4.82 -22.35 -18.30
N ARG A 422 -5.42 -22.69 -17.16
CA ARG A 422 -4.76 -23.47 -16.11
C ARG A 422 -4.60 -24.88 -16.68
N LYS A 423 -3.39 -25.37 -16.88
CA LYS A 423 -3.19 -26.77 -17.31
C LYS A 423 -3.94 -27.69 -16.31
N PRO A 424 -4.77 -28.64 -16.81
CA PRO A 424 -5.48 -29.58 -15.94
C PRO A 424 -4.48 -30.63 -15.45
N HIS A 425 -3.97 -30.50 -14.25
CA HIS A 425 -3.34 -31.63 -13.54
C HIS A 425 -3.77 -31.61 -12.08
N SER A 426 -4.62 -32.58 -11.82
CA SER A 426 -5.12 -33.22 -10.60
C SER A 426 -6.59 -32.95 -10.27
N PRO A 427 -7.30 -33.96 -9.74
CA PRO A 427 -8.72 -33.83 -9.42
C PRO A 427 -8.94 -32.84 -8.28
N ARG A 428 -9.93 -32.00 -8.46
CA ARG A 428 -10.38 -30.97 -7.50
C ARG A 428 -10.57 -31.58 -6.11
N ARG A 429 -9.68 -31.28 -5.17
CA ARG A 429 -10.13 -31.13 -3.79
C ARG A 429 -10.72 -29.71 -3.70
N THR A 430 -12.00 -29.68 -3.47
CA THR A 430 -12.77 -28.46 -3.16
C THR A 430 -12.18 -27.86 -1.88
N VAL A 431 -11.22 -26.95 -2.03
CA VAL A 431 -10.98 -25.97 -0.98
C VAL A 431 -12.03 -24.91 -1.21
N LEU A 432 -12.95 -24.80 -0.26
CA LEU A 432 -13.94 -23.73 -0.20
C LEU A 432 -13.19 -22.40 -0.39
N SER A 433 -13.33 -21.82 -1.57
CA SER A 433 -13.02 -20.42 -1.78
C SER A 433 -14.00 -19.64 -0.89
N SER A 434 -13.46 -18.77 -0.04
CA SER A 434 -14.25 -17.73 0.61
C SER A 434 -15.13 -17.06 -0.45
N PRO A 435 -16.41 -16.79 -0.15
CA PRO A 435 -17.28 -16.11 -1.08
C PRO A 435 -16.65 -14.77 -1.45
N GLU A 436 -16.41 -14.55 -2.74
CA GLU A 436 -16.06 -13.24 -3.26
C GLU A 436 -17.22 -12.30 -2.92
N TRP A 437 -16.95 -11.30 -2.08
CA TRP A 437 -17.90 -10.23 -1.83
C TRP A 437 -18.01 -9.40 -3.11
N GLU A 438 -19.10 -9.60 -3.85
CA GLU A 438 -19.53 -8.68 -4.91
C GLU A 438 -20.47 -7.66 -4.26
N PRO A 439 -20.20 -6.36 -4.37
CA PRO A 439 -21.18 -5.36 -3.98
C PRO A 439 -22.42 -5.53 -4.89
N PRO A 440 -23.62 -5.32 -4.35
CA PRO A 440 -24.84 -5.41 -5.14
C PRO A 440 -24.74 -4.46 -6.34
N HIS A 441 -25.15 -5.00 -7.50
CA HIS A 441 -25.21 -4.23 -8.73
C HIS A 441 -26.16 -3.03 -8.57
N SER A 442 -25.60 -1.86 -8.44
CA SER A 442 -26.29 -0.62 -8.69
C SER A 442 -25.27 0.42 -9.14
N ILE A 443 -25.05 0.45 -10.44
CA ILE A 443 -24.67 1.68 -11.11
C ILE A 443 -25.90 2.06 -11.92
N PRO A 444 -26.55 3.18 -11.57
CA PRO A 444 -26.72 4.24 -12.56
C PRO A 444 -26.41 5.60 -11.98
N MET A 445 -25.63 6.35 -12.77
CA MET A 445 -25.34 7.79 -12.76
C MET A 445 -24.56 8.34 -11.56
#